data_7769991bc771b432ebe6217812310eda
#
_entry.id   7769991bc771b432ebe6217812310eda
#
_cell.length_a   1.000
_cell.length_b   1.000
_cell.length_c   1.000
_cell.angle_alpha   90.00
_cell.angle_beta   90.00
_cell.angle_gamma   90.00
#
_symmetry.space_group_name_H-M   'P 1'
#
loop_
_entity.id
_entity.type
_entity.pdbx_description
1 polymer ?
#
loop_
_entity_poly.entity_id
_entity_poly.type
_entity_poly.pdbx_seq_one_letter_code
_entity_poly.pdbx_strand_id
1 'polypeptide(L)'
;MQILRAAASSSPVLSREAELTLTRSIVAAHHDAWAACLGAECVRATRRAVLLSTACDGAGRPNALIPVDTTEVPLAEVASVAALARPTDPDQNILRALQALVLTDCDDTWTSPRASASSVRRAEAWRYKVLSTAATLRRLEERMVKHNIGLAMKHAHARVKSGVPVEDLIQEACVGLLDAVRRFDPERGFRFSTPASWWCRHRVGRYINNNSRTVRLPVWLCERIADIARADRALYDGATCTSATDEQVATHLRLSVAEVSAARRASVTSISLEAPTGNRRGVGDATTRTLADLVPTSATHPDALIDEARAHARVASAVAALSPRDALVVRASFNLGDCDDAPRTLTAIGADLGVCRERVRQVQALALRRLRPALSAFA
;
A
#
# COMPACT_ATOMS: atom_id res chain seq x y z
N MET A 1 -14.72 14.34 -15.53
CA MET A 1 -16.07 14.63 -14.99
C MET A 1 -17.16 14.66 -16.05
N GLN A 2 -17.02 15.38 -17.17
CA GLN A 2 -18.04 15.45 -18.24
C GLN A 2 -18.36 14.08 -18.83
N ILE A 3 -17.36 13.25 -19.15
CA ILE A 3 -17.54 11.90 -19.73
C ILE A 3 -18.34 10.99 -18.79
N LEU A 4 -18.04 10.99 -17.48
CA LEU A 4 -18.75 10.15 -16.51
C LEU A 4 -20.20 10.62 -16.29
N ARG A 5 -20.44 11.95 -16.30
CA ARG A 5 -21.81 12.50 -16.26
C ARG A 5 -22.58 12.16 -17.51
N ALA A 6 -21.94 12.25 -18.68
CA ALA A 6 -22.55 11.83 -19.94
C ALA A 6 -22.88 10.33 -19.96
N ALA A 7 -21.98 9.48 -19.47
CA ALA A 7 -22.22 8.05 -19.33
C ALA A 7 -23.38 7.74 -18.36
N ALA A 8 -23.47 8.46 -17.23
CA ALA A 8 -24.56 8.30 -16.28
C ALA A 8 -25.92 8.77 -16.85
N SER A 9 -25.93 9.83 -17.66
CA SER A 9 -27.16 10.33 -18.29
C SER A 9 -27.60 9.52 -19.52
N SER A 10 -26.65 8.87 -20.20
CA SER A 10 -26.94 8.05 -21.39
C SER A 10 -27.42 6.63 -21.08
N SER A 11 -27.23 6.15 -19.84
CA SER A 11 -27.58 4.79 -19.43
C SER A 11 -28.75 4.83 -18.44
N PRO A 12 -29.98 4.54 -18.84
CA PRO A 12 -31.14 4.54 -17.96
C PRO A 12 -30.99 3.47 -16.87
N VAL A 13 -31.57 3.74 -15.69
CA VAL A 13 -31.63 2.78 -14.62
C VAL A 13 -32.41 1.54 -15.07
N LEU A 14 -31.85 0.35 -14.84
CA LEU A 14 -32.48 -0.91 -15.23
C LEU A 14 -33.76 -1.17 -14.45
N SER A 15 -34.80 -1.69 -15.15
CA SER A 15 -35.93 -2.30 -14.46
C SER A 15 -35.47 -3.54 -13.68
N ARG A 16 -36.28 -4.00 -12.70
CA ARG A 16 -35.96 -5.19 -11.92
C ARG A 16 -35.77 -6.43 -12.81
N GLU A 17 -36.60 -6.59 -13.84
CA GLU A 17 -36.51 -7.72 -14.77
C GLU A 17 -35.28 -7.65 -15.65
N ALA A 18 -34.95 -6.48 -16.16
CA ALA A 18 -33.74 -6.27 -16.94
C ALA A 18 -32.46 -6.48 -16.11
N GLU A 19 -32.48 -6.07 -14.83
CA GLU A 19 -31.41 -6.31 -13.87
C GLU A 19 -31.20 -7.82 -13.63
N LEU A 20 -32.27 -8.57 -13.39
CA LEU A 20 -32.22 -10.03 -13.21
C LEU A 20 -31.73 -10.75 -14.47
N THR A 21 -32.24 -10.36 -15.64
CA THR A 21 -31.82 -10.95 -16.93
C THR A 21 -30.34 -10.71 -17.19
N LEU A 22 -29.87 -9.48 -16.99
CA LEU A 22 -28.45 -9.13 -17.17
C LEU A 22 -27.57 -9.88 -16.17
N THR A 23 -27.99 -9.98 -14.92
CA THR A 23 -27.23 -10.68 -13.89
C THR A 23 -27.15 -12.19 -14.15
N ARG A 24 -28.24 -12.81 -14.57
CA ARG A 24 -28.24 -14.23 -14.99
C ARG A 24 -27.32 -14.45 -16.20
N SER A 25 -27.29 -13.52 -17.15
CA SER A 25 -26.34 -13.55 -18.27
C SER A 25 -24.87 -13.44 -17.81
N ILE A 26 -24.58 -12.65 -16.79
CA ILE A 26 -23.24 -12.55 -16.18
C ILE A 26 -22.86 -13.88 -15.51
N VAL A 27 -23.78 -14.50 -14.76
CA VAL A 27 -23.56 -15.83 -14.13
C VAL A 27 -23.26 -16.87 -15.20
N ALA A 28 -24.06 -16.93 -16.26
CA ALA A 28 -23.87 -17.87 -17.37
C ALA A 28 -22.51 -17.65 -18.06
N ALA A 29 -22.17 -16.39 -18.39
CA ALA A 29 -20.89 -16.05 -19.01
C ALA A 29 -19.69 -16.39 -18.11
N HIS A 30 -19.84 -16.28 -16.78
CA HIS A 30 -18.83 -16.69 -15.83
C HIS A 30 -18.63 -18.22 -15.85
N HIS A 31 -19.71 -18.98 -15.87
CA HIS A 31 -19.65 -20.45 -16.02
C HIS A 31 -19.00 -20.85 -17.35
N ASP A 32 -19.34 -20.18 -18.46
CA ASP A 32 -18.75 -20.43 -19.77
C ASP A 32 -17.24 -20.15 -19.78
N ALA A 33 -16.79 -19.07 -19.12
CA ALA A 33 -15.39 -18.73 -19.02
C ALA A 33 -14.62 -19.80 -18.21
N TRP A 34 -15.16 -20.30 -17.09
CA TRP A 34 -14.59 -21.40 -16.35
C TRP A 34 -14.57 -22.71 -17.16
N ALA A 35 -15.67 -23.04 -17.81
CA ALA A 35 -15.78 -24.21 -18.67
C ALA A 35 -14.79 -24.18 -19.83
N ALA A 36 -14.56 -22.99 -20.43
CA ALA A 36 -13.56 -22.81 -21.47
C ALA A 36 -12.14 -23.10 -20.93
N CYS A 37 -11.78 -22.61 -19.75
CA CYS A 37 -10.47 -22.85 -19.15
C CYS A 37 -10.28 -24.32 -18.71
N LEU A 38 -11.27 -24.91 -18.04
CA LEU A 38 -11.20 -26.28 -17.56
C LEU A 38 -11.31 -27.33 -18.69
N GLY A 39 -11.98 -27.01 -19.79
CA GLY A 39 -12.15 -27.90 -20.94
C GLY A 39 -10.92 -28.04 -21.84
N ALA A 40 -9.89 -27.17 -21.71
CA ALA A 40 -8.71 -27.18 -22.58
C ALA A 40 -7.82 -28.41 -22.32
N GLU A 41 -7.65 -29.28 -23.34
CA GLU A 41 -6.85 -30.50 -23.19
C GLU A 41 -5.35 -30.24 -23.03
N CYS A 42 -4.85 -29.10 -23.54
CA CYS A 42 -3.43 -28.71 -23.43
C CYS A 42 -2.99 -28.37 -21.99
N VAL A 43 -3.94 -28.17 -21.04
CA VAL A 43 -3.67 -27.64 -19.69
C VAL A 43 -3.78 -28.69 -18.58
N ARG A 44 -3.75 -29.98 -18.92
CA ARG A 44 -3.97 -31.06 -17.92
C ARG A 44 -3.07 -31.00 -16.69
N ALA A 45 -1.77 -30.73 -16.86
CA ALA A 45 -0.82 -30.64 -15.74
C ALA A 45 -1.00 -29.32 -14.94
N THR A 46 -1.25 -28.21 -15.63
CA THR A 46 -1.40 -26.87 -15.06
C THR A 46 -2.75 -26.71 -14.35
N ARG A 47 -3.81 -27.33 -14.87
CA ARG A 47 -5.10 -27.47 -14.17
C ARG A 47 -4.94 -28.06 -12.78
N ARG A 48 -4.18 -29.14 -12.71
CA ARG A 48 -3.92 -29.85 -11.45
C ARG A 48 -3.19 -28.96 -10.44
N ALA A 49 -2.18 -28.22 -10.88
CA ALA A 49 -1.43 -27.32 -10.02
C ALA A 49 -2.29 -26.15 -9.51
N VAL A 50 -3.13 -25.56 -10.37
CA VAL A 50 -4.01 -24.44 -9.99
C VAL A 50 -5.15 -24.92 -9.08
N LEU A 51 -5.78 -26.04 -9.40
CA LEU A 51 -6.83 -26.62 -8.53
C LEU A 51 -6.26 -27.02 -7.17
N LEU A 52 -5.04 -27.54 -7.10
CA LEU A 52 -4.36 -27.84 -5.83
C LEU A 52 -3.98 -26.59 -5.05
N SER A 53 -3.51 -25.52 -5.72
CA SER A 53 -3.20 -24.25 -5.05
C SER A 53 -4.45 -23.53 -4.53
N THR A 54 -5.61 -23.75 -5.14
CA THR A 54 -6.89 -23.15 -4.73
C THR A 54 -7.65 -24.00 -3.73
N ALA A 55 -7.34 -25.29 -3.68
CA ALA A 55 -7.92 -26.22 -2.68
C ALA A 55 -7.35 -25.99 -1.27
N CYS A 56 -6.26 -25.23 -1.14
CA CYS A 56 -5.68 -24.87 0.16
C CYS A 56 -6.03 -23.42 0.51
N ASP A 57 -6.59 -23.20 1.70
CA ASP A 57 -6.67 -21.87 2.28
C ASP A 57 -5.25 -21.36 2.59
N GLY A 58 -5.11 -20.06 2.85
CA GLY A 58 -3.81 -19.45 3.22
C GLY A 58 -3.14 -20.07 4.46
N ALA A 59 -3.79 -21.03 5.15
CA ALA A 59 -3.29 -21.82 6.27
C ALA A 59 -2.90 -23.26 5.86
N GLY A 60 -2.93 -23.58 4.56
CA GLY A 60 -2.55 -24.89 4.04
C GLY A 60 -3.59 -26.01 4.28
N ARG A 61 -4.82 -25.64 4.66
CA ARG A 61 -5.91 -26.62 4.86
C ARG A 61 -6.65 -26.86 3.54
N PRO A 62 -6.93 -28.13 3.17
CA PRO A 62 -7.68 -28.42 1.97
C PRO A 62 -9.10 -27.83 2.07
N ASN A 63 -9.48 -27.02 1.09
CA ASN A 63 -10.84 -26.53 0.96
C ASN A 63 -11.72 -27.70 0.54
N ALA A 64 -12.68 -28.10 1.38
CA ALA A 64 -13.48 -29.32 1.25
C ALA A 64 -14.36 -29.43 -0.02
N LEU A 65 -14.23 -28.49 -0.96
CA LEU A 65 -15.11 -28.34 -2.12
C LEU A 65 -14.54 -28.87 -3.45
N ILE A 66 -13.27 -29.29 -3.49
CA ILE A 66 -12.71 -29.86 -4.72
C ILE A 66 -12.05 -31.19 -4.39
N PRO A 67 -12.49 -32.31 -4.99
CA PRO A 67 -11.89 -33.62 -4.77
C PRO A 67 -10.43 -33.62 -5.25
N VAL A 68 -9.50 -33.83 -4.34
CA VAL A 68 -8.04 -33.77 -4.58
C VAL A 68 -7.55 -34.93 -5.47
N ASP A 69 -8.39 -35.96 -5.68
CA ASP A 69 -7.98 -37.24 -6.28
C ASP A 69 -8.32 -37.42 -7.77
N THR A 70 -8.86 -36.40 -8.44
CA THR A 70 -9.23 -36.55 -9.84
C THR A 70 -8.06 -36.29 -10.77
N THR A 71 -7.42 -37.35 -11.25
CA THR A 71 -6.45 -37.33 -12.33
C THR A 71 -7.03 -36.83 -13.65
N GLU A 72 -8.34 -36.88 -13.82
CA GLU A 72 -9.11 -36.36 -14.96
C GLU A 72 -10.47 -35.90 -14.45
N VAL A 73 -10.80 -34.62 -14.60
CA VAL A 73 -12.19 -34.14 -14.41
C VAL A 73 -12.91 -34.48 -15.72
N PRO A 74 -13.92 -35.38 -15.70
CA PRO A 74 -14.69 -35.68 -16.88
C PRO A 74 -15.36 -34.42 -17.43
N LEU A 75 -15.49 -34.30 -18.74
CA LEU A 75 -16.15 -33.14 -19.39
C LEU A 75 -17.58 -32.91 -18.86
N ALA A 76 -18.25 -33.97 -18.41
CA ALA A 76 -19.58 -33.89 -17.76
C ALA A 76 -19.56 -33.16 -16.40
N GLU A 77 -18.43 -33.17 -15.68
CA GLU A 77 -18.30 -32.55 -14.35
C GLU A 77 -17.79 -31.10 -14.44
N VAL A 78 -17.26 -30.66 -15.59
CA VAL A 78 -16.74 -29.31 -15.78
C VAL A 78 -17.80 -28.24 -15.49
N ALA A 79 -19.06 -28.50 -15.87
CA ALA A 79 -20.17 -27.59 -15.58
C ALA A 79 -20.45 -27.47 -14.07
N SER A 80 -20.38 -28.59 -13.35
CA SER A 80 -20.57 -28.63 -11.88
C SER A 80 -19.46 -27.90 -11.14
N VAL A 81 -18.21 -28.11 -11.56
CA VAL A 81 -17.04 -27.40 -11.02
C VAL A 81 -17.11 -25.91 -11.31
N ALA A 82 -17.51 -25.52 -12.53
CA ALA A 82 -17.68 -24.13 -12.89
C ALA A 82 -18.78 -23.43 -12.07
N ALA A 83 -19.86 -24.15 -11.74
CA ALA A 83 -20.93 -23.62 -10.88
C ALA A 83 -20.47 -23.39 -9.43
N LEU A 84 -19.60 -24.27 -8.92
CA LEU A 84 -19.02 -24.15 -7.57
C LEU A 84 -17.89 -23.12 -7.50
N ALA A 85 -17.24 -22.80 -8.61
CA ALA A 85 -16.08 -21.91 -8.63
C ALA A 85 -16.45 -20.43 -8.36
N ARG A 86 -17.65 -19.97 -8.73
CA ARG A 86 -18.06 -18.56 -8.54
C ARG A 86 -18.09 -18.14 -7.06
N PRO A 87 -18.68 -18.86 -6.13
CA PRO A 87 -18.64 -18.48 -4.71
C PRO A 87 -17.25 -18.60 -4.08
N THR A 88 -16.36 -19.45 -4.64
CA THR A 88 -14.99 -19.65 -4.13
C THR A 88 -13.99 -18.65 -4.68
N ASP A 89 -14.22 -18.07 -5.87
CA ASP A 89 -13.38 -17.06 -6.51
C ASP A 89 -14.16 -15.78 -6.85
N PRO A 90 -14.69 -15.07 -5.84
CA PRO A 90 -15.51 -13.88 -6.08
C PRO A 90 -14.73 -12.74 -6.76
N ASP A 91 -13.42 -12.68 -6.59
CA ASP A 91 -12.57 -11.65 -7.18
C ASP A 91 -12.06 -12.01 -8.58
N GLN A 92 -12.39 -13.21 -9.08
CA GLN A 92 -11.96 -13.77 -10.36
C GLN A 92 -10.44 -13.86 -10.51
N ASN A 93 -9.70 -13.91 -9.41
CA ASN A 93 -8.23 -13.99 -9.45
C ASN A 93 -7.77 -15.35 -9.98
N ILE A 94 -8.45 -16.40 -9.56
CA ILE A 94 -8.18 -17.77 -10.00
C ILE A 94 -8.54 -17.94 -11.47
N LEU A 95 -9.72 -17.45 -11.87
CA LEU A 95 -10.15 -17.49 -13.27
C LEU A 95 -9.15 -16.76 -14.18
N ARG A 96 -8.66 -15.58 -13.78
CA ARG A 96 -7.66 -14.83 -14.55
C ARG A 96 -6.32 -15.54 -14.61
N ALA A 97 -5.86 -16.14 -13.51
CA ALA A 97 -4.64 -16.94 -13.48
C ALA A 97 -4.77 -18.15 -14.40
N LEU A 98 -5.91 -18.86 -14.38
CA LEU A 98 -6.19 -19.96 -15.29
C LEU A 98 -6.21 -19.51 -16.75
N GLN A 99 -6.84 -18.39 -17.06
CA GLN A 99 -6.85 -17.83 -18.41
C GLN A 99 -5.44 -17.53 -18.90
N ALA A 100 -4.61 -16.89 -18.07
CA ALA A 100 -3.22 -16.60 -18.40
C ALA A 100 -2.41 -17.89 -18.67
N LEU A 101 -2.56 -18.91 -17.83
CA LEU A 101 -1.91 -20.20 -18.00
C LEU A 101 -2.33 -20.92 -19.30
N VAL A 102 -3.66 -20.95 -19.58
CA VAL A 102 -4.15 -21.55 -20.83
C VAL A 102 -3.58 -20.82 -22.05
N LEU A 103 -3.50 -19.50 -22.01
CA LEU A 103 -2.93 -18.71 -23.11
C LEU A 103 -1.43 -18.99 -23.29
N THR A 104 -0.67 -19.09 -22.20
CA THR A 104 0.77 -19.45 -22.25
C THR A 104 0.97 -20.84 -22.83
N ASP A 105 0.23 -21.86 -22.36
CA ASP A 105 0.32 -23.23 -22.87
C ASP A 105 -0.09 -23.33 -24.35
N CYS A 106 -1.04 -22.53 -24.81
CA CYS A 106 -1.40 -22.43 -26.22
C CYS A 106 -0.27 -21.82 -27.06
N ASP A 107 0.40 -20.77 -26.55
CA ASP A 107 1.53 -20.12 -27.20
C ASP A 107 2.75 -21.06 -27.25
N ASP A 108 3.03 -21.81 -26.19
CA ASP A 108 4.11 -22.82 -26.13
C ASP A 108 3.84 -23.97 -27.13
N THR A 109 2.58 -24.40 -27.29
CA THR A 109 2.20 -25.40 -28.28
C THR A 109 2.45 -24.91 -29.69
N TRP A 110 2.17 -23.63 -29.97
CA TRP A 110 2.37 -23.01 -31.28
C TRP A 110 3.85 -22.87 -31.63
N THR A 111 4.69 -22.51 -30.69
CA THR A 111 6.15 -22.33 -30.90
C THR A 111 6.93 -23.64 -30.90
N SER A 112 6.30 -24.75 -30.48
CA SER A 112 6.98 -26.06 -30.41
C SER A 112 7.33 -26.61 -31.78
N PRO A 113 8.62 -26.92 -32.08
CA PRO A 113 9.04 -27.51 -33.37
C PRO A 113 8.48 -28.92 -33.61
N ARG A 114 7.88 -29.55 -32.61
CA ARG A 114 7.26 -30.90 -32.69
C ARG A 114 5.74 -30.86 -32.78
N ALA A 115 5.13 -29.66 -32.83
CA ALA A 115 3.70 -29.53 -32.87
C ALA A 115 3.11 -30.01 -34.20
N SER A 116 2.10 -30.87 -34.15
CA SER A 116 1.37 -31.28 -35.37
C SER A 116 0.40 -30.15 -35.78
N ALA A 117 0.08 -30.06 -37.08
CA ALA A 117 -0.89 -29.08 -37.58
C ALA A 117 -2.28 -29.20 -36.93
N SER A 118 -2.63 -30.40 -36.44
CA SER A 118 -3.88 -30.63 -35.71
C SER A 118 -3.81 -30.13 -34.27
N SER A 119 -2.67 -30.21 -33.60
CA SER A 119 -2.49 -29.67 -32.24
C SER A 119 -2.48 -28.15 -32.24
N VAL A 120 -1.83 -27.54 -33.23
CA VAL A 120 -1.82 -26.07 -33.40
C VAL A 120 -3.24 -25.55 -33.64
N ARG A 121 -4.00 -26.12 -34.55
CA ARG A 121 -5.40 -25.70 -34.79
C ARG A 121 -6.29 -25.85 -33.56
N ARG A 122 -6.09 -26.89 -32.74
CA ARG A 122 -6.82 -27.06 -31.48
C ARG A 122 -6.42 -25.98 -30.46
N ALA A 123 -5.14 -25.67 -30.32
CA ALA A 123 -4.66 -24.61 -29.44
C ALA A 123 -5.26 -23.23 -29.83
N GLU A 124 -5.27 -22.93 -31.14
CA GLU A 124 -5.90 -21.70 -31.65
C GLU A 124 -7.40 -21.64 -31.35
N ALA A 125 -8.13 -22.72 -31.55
CA ALA A 125 -9.56 -22.79 -31.27
C ALA A 125 -9.85 -22.59 -29.76
N TRP A 126 -9.04 -23.18 -28.87
CA TRP A 126 -9.14 -22.99 -27.45
C TRP A 126 -8.78 -21.57 -27.02
N ARG A 127 -7.69 -21.01 -27.55
CA ARG A 127 -7.30 -19.63 -27.33
C ARG A 127 -8.44 -18.67 -27.69
N TYR A 128 -9.02 -18.85 -28.87
CA TYR A 128 -10.17 -18.05 -29.30
C TYR A 128 -11.36 -18.19 -28.34
N LYS A 129 -11.68 -19.41 -27.91
CA LYS A 129 -12.79 -19.68 -26.98
C LYS A 129 -12.56 -19.00 -25.62
N VAL A 130 -11.38 -19.10 -25.05
CA VAL A 130 -11.06 -18.47 -23.76
C VAL A 130 -11.10 -16.95 -23.86
N LEU A 131 -10.54 -16.36 -24.92
CA LEU A 131 -10.56 -14.92 -25.13
C LEU A 131 -11.98 -14.40 -25.39
N SER A 132 -12.79 -15.11 -26.18
CA SER A 132 -14.16 -14.71 -26.50
C SER A 132 -15.09 -14.77 -25.28
N THR A 133 -14.98 -15.82 -24.46
CA THR A 133 -15.77 -15.93 -23.22
C THR A 133 -15.36 -14.87 -22.20
N ALA A 134 -14.05 -14.62 -22.05
CA ALA A 134 -13.55 -13.54 -21.19
C ALA A 134 -14.02 -12.15 -21.65
N ALA A 135 -14.02 -11.90 -22.96
CA ALA A 135 -14.52 -10.64 -23.54
C ALA A 135 -16.03 -10.47 -23.31
N THR A 136 -16.79 -11.55 -23.45
CA THR A 136 -18.25 -11.53 -23.21
C THR A 136 -18.55 -11.23 -21.74
N LEU A 137 -17.88 -11.89 -20.81
CA LEU A 137 -18.03 -11.63 -19.38
C LEU A 137 -17.73 -10.17 -19.04
N ARG A 138 -16.60 -9.63 -19.50
CA ARG A 138 -16.24 -8.21 -19.29
C ARG A 138 -17.29 -7.25 -19.82
N ARG A 139 -17.81 -7.47 -21.04
CA ARG A 139 -18.84 -6.62 -21.64
C ARG A 139 -20.13 -6.59 -20.80
N LEU A 140 -20.53 -7.74 -20.26
CA LEU A 140 -21.72 -7.83 -19.41
C LEU A 140 -21.50 -7.14 -18.05
N GLU A 141 -20.33 -7.34 -17.43
CA GLU A 141 -19.94 -6.63 -16.21
C GLU A 141 -19.91 -5.10 -16.41
N GLU A 142 -19.26 -4.64 -17.49
CA GLU A 142 -19.21 -3.22 -17.84
C GLU A 142 -20.61 -2.64 -18.09
N ARG A 143 -21.48 -3.39 -18.75
CA ARG A 143 -22.86 -2.97 -18.98
C ARG A 143 -23.60 -2.78 -17.66
N MET A 144 -23.45 -3.71 -16.73
CA MET A 144 -24.07 -3.60 -15.39
C MET A 144 -23.54 -2.39 -14.62
N VAL A 145 -22.22 -2.14 -14.65
CA VAL A 145 -21.59 -0.95 -14.04
C VAL A 145 -22.08 0.33 -14.69
N LYS A 146 -22.15 0.41 -16.02
CA LYS A 146 -22.63 1.60 -16.75
C LYS A 146 -24.04 2.01 -16.34
N HIS A 147 -24.96 1.07 -16.21
CA HIS A 147 -26.33 1.36 -15.75
C HIS A 147 -26.42 1.78 -14.28
N ASN A 148 -25.40 1.48 -13.47
CA ASN A 148 -25.37 1.80 -12.04
C ASN A 148 -24.34 2.88 -11.65
N ILE A 149 -23.69 3.55 -12.62
CA ILE A 149 -22.67 4.55 -12.37
C ILE A 149 -23.20 5.74 -11.54
N GLY A 150 -24.46 6.08 -11.67
CA GLY A 150 -25.13 7.10 -10.85
C GLY A 150 -25.11 6.79 -9.35
N LEU A 151 -25.16 5.49 -8.99
CA LEU A 151 -25.02 5.04 -7.60
C LEU A 151 -23.58 5.28 -7.07
N ALA A 152 -22.57 4.96 -7.87
CA ALA A 152 -21.17 5.24 -7.52
C ALA A 152 -20.93 6.74 -7.31
N MET A 153 -21.42 7.57 -8.23
CA MET A 153 -21.34 9.04 -8.13
C MET A 153 -22.00 9.57 -6.84
N LYS A 154 -23.20 9.05 -6.49
CA LYS A 154 -23.90 9.43 -5.27
C LYS A 154 -23.05 9.19 -4.02
N HIS A 155 -22.41 8.01 -3.91
CA HIS A 155 -21.59 7.67 -2.74
C HIS A 155 -20.25 8.43 -2.72
N ALA A 156 -19.65 8.72 -3.88
CA ALA A 156 -18.46 9.54 -3.99
C ALA A 156 -18.74 11.01 -3.58
N HIS A 157 -19.80 11.61 -4.11
CA HIS A 157 -20.16 12.99 -3.79
C HIS A 157 -20.51 13.19 -2.32
N ALA A 158 -21.05 12.17 -1.64
CA ALA A 158 -21.29 12.23 -0.20
C ALA A 158 -20.01 12.38 0.64
N ARG A 159 -18.85 12.16 0.03
CA ARG A 159 -17.52 12.20 0.68
C ARG A 159 -16.56 13.26 0.11
N VAL A 160 -17.05 14.22 -0.67
CA VAL A 160 -16.23 15.30 -1.29
C VAL A 160 -15.39 16.07 -0.27
N LYS A 161 -15.88 16.23 0.97
CA LYS A 161 -15.17 16.95 2.05
C LYS A 161 -14.01 16.15 2.69
N SER A 162 -13.64 15.00 2.13
CA SER A 162 -12.59 14.13 2.69
C SER A 162 -11.16 14.60 2.39
N GLY A 163 -10.97 15.65 1.60
CA GLY A 163 -9.64 16.10 1.16
C GLY A 163 -9.06 15.32 -0.04
N VAL A 164 -9.83 14.38 -0.61
CA VAL A 164 -9.44 13.59 -1.77
C VAL A 164 -10.18 14.09 -3.01
N PRO A 165 -9.56 14.12 -4.20
CA PRO A 165 -10.23 14.48 -5.45
C PRO A 165 -11.47 13.63 -5.68
N VAL A 166 -12.56 14.27 -6.10
CA VAL A 166 -13.86 13.57 -6.29
C VAL A 166 -13.78 12.54 -7.41
N GLU A 167 -12.96 12.77 -8.40
CA GLU A 167 -12.68 11.88 -9.52
C GLU A 167 -12.15 10.53 -9.03
N ASP A 168 -11.20 10.54 -8.11
CA ASP A 168 -10.61 9.34 -7.53
C ASP A 168 -11.65 8.58 -6.70
N LEU A 169 -12.48 9.30 -5.92
CA LEU A 169 -13.56 8.70 -5.16
C LEU A 169 -14.60 8.03 -6.07
N ILE A 170 -14.90 8.61 -7.26
CA ILE A 170 -15.79 8.01 -8.23
C ILE A 170 -15.19 6.74 -8.82
N GLN A 171 -13.90 6.76 -9.20
CA GLN A 171 -13.22 5.57 -9.73
C GLN A 171 -13.23 4.43 -8.70
N GLU A 172 -12.91 4.72 -7.44
CA GLU A 172 -12.96 3.73 -6.36
C GLU A 172 -14.39 3.20 -6.10
N ALA A 173 -15.39 4.07 -6.21
CA ALA A 173 -16.78 3.64 -6.14
C ALA A 173 -17.16 2.73 -7.32
N CYS A 174 -16.64 3.00 -8.54
CA CYS A 174 -16.83 2.13 -9.70
C CYS A 174 -16.15 0.76 -9.54
N VAL A 175 -14.95 0.72 -8.91
CA VAL A 175 -14.33 -0.55 -8.51
C VAL A 175 -15.23 -1.30 -7.52
N GLY A 176 -15.83 -0.58 -6.56
CA GLY A 176 -16.82 -1.15 -5.64
C GLY A 176 -18.06 -1.71 -6.34
N LEU A 177 -18.53 -1.07 -7.42
CA LEU A 177 -19.60 -1.64 -8.25
C LEU A 177 -19.17 -2.94 -8.93
N LEU A 178 -17.95 -3.03 -9.46
CA LEU A 178 -17.42 -4.26 -10.05
C LEU A 178 -17.36 -5.39 -9.02
N ASP A 179 -16.87 -5.10 -7.81
CA ASP A 179 -16.87 -6.08 -6.73
C ASP A 179 -18.27 -6.56 -6.38
N ALA A 180 -19.24 -5.65 -6.38
CA ALA A 180 -20.64 -5.98 -6.15
C ALA A 180 -21.23 -6.85 -7.27
N VAL A 181 -20.94 -6.55 -8.55
CA VAL A 181 -21.43 -7.32 -9.72
C VAL A 181 -20.94 -8.77 -9.64
N ARG A 182 -19.68 -8.96 -9.31
CA ARG A 182 -19.06 -10.29 -9.24
C ARG A 182 -19.64 -11.17 -8.14
N ARG A 183 -20.05 -10.55 -7.02
CA ARG A 183 -20.57 -11.24 -5.83
C ARG A 183 -22.08 -11.27 -5.73
N PHE A 184 -22.77 -10.56 -6.64
CA PHE A 184 -24.21 -10.46 -6.60
C PHE A 184 -24.88 -11.78 -7.01
N ASP A 185 -25.75 -12.28 -6.14
CA ASP A 185 -26.58 -13.44 -6.39
C ASP A 185 -28.03 -12.97 -6.64
N PRO A 186 -28.54 -13.14 -7.87
CA PRO A 186 -29.89 -12.71 -8.22
C PRO A 186 -30.99 -13.53 -7.53
N GLU A 187 -30.72 -14.77 -7.11
CA GLU A 187 -31.72 -15.67 -6.53
C GLU A 187 -32.06 -15.29 -5.08
N ARG A 188 -31.25 -14.46 -4.43
CA ARG A 188 -31.53 -13.95 -3.07
C ARG A 188 -32.67 -12.93 -2.99
N GLY A 189 -33.25 -12.51 -4.10
CA GLY A 189 -34.44 -11.67 -4.16
C GLY A 189 -34.21 -10.18 -3.87
N PHE A 190 -32.99 -9.76 -3.50
CA PHE A 190 -32.65 -8.35 -3.27
C PHE A 190 -32.32 -7.64 -4.58
N ARG A 191 -32.50 -6.30 -4.60
CA ARG A 191 -32.02 -5.46 -5.72
C ARG A 191 -30.51 -5.30 -5.66
N PHE A 192 -29.89 -5.22 -6.84
CA PHE A 192 -28.45 -5.01 -6.99
C PHE A 192 -27.96 -3.74 -6.26
N SER A 193 -28.76 -2.68 -6.25
CA SER A 193 -28.42 -1.43 -5.55
C SER A 193 -28.13 -1.61 -4.05
N THR A 194 -28.70 -2.62 -3.40
CA THR A 194 -28.52 -2.89 -1.96
C THR A 194 -27.07 -3.31 -1.64
N PRO A 195 -26.54 -4.43 -2.16
CA PRO A 195 -25.13 -4.80 -1.94
C PRO A 195 -24.17 -3.80 -2.60
N ALA A 196 -24.51 -3.25 -3.77
CA ALA A 196 -23.66 -2.29 -4.46
C ALA A 196 -23.41 -1.02 -3.64
N SER A 197 -24.43 -0.50 -2.93
CA SER A 197 -24.26 0.63 -2.02
C SER A 197 -23.30 0.35 -0.88
N TRP A 198 -23.28 -0.87 -0.37
CA TRP A 198 -22.34 -1.28 0.68
C TRP A 198 -20.91 -1.34 0.14
N TRP A 199 -20.70 -1.99 -1.01
CA TRP A 199 -19.40 -2.09 -1.64
C TRP A 199 -18.82 -0.72 -2.03
N CYS A 200 -19.62 0.16 -2.63
CA CYS A 200 -19.19 1.52 -2.95
C CYS A 200 -18.74 2.28 -1.69
N ARG A 201 -19.54 2.26 -0.62
CA ARG A 201 -19.19 2.94 0.64
C ARG A 201 -17.92 2.36 1.27
N HIS A 202 -17.79 1.04 1.25
CA HIS A 202 -16.62 0.36 1.81
C HIS A 202 -15.33 0.72 1.05
N ARG A 203 -15.35 0.64 -0.29
CA ARG A 203 -14.20 1.00 -1.13
C ARG A 203 -13.81 2.47 -0.98
N VAL A 204 -14.76 3.38 -1.11
CA VAL A 204 -14.52 4.82 -0.92
C VAL A 204 -13.98 5.11 0.48
N GLY A 205 -14.56 4.52 1.53
CA GLY A 205 -14.08 4.71 2.90
C GLY A 205 -12.65 4.22 3.09
N ARG A 206 -12.33 3.03 2.56
CA ARG A 206 -10.98 2.47 2.63
C ARG A 206 -9.95 3.31 1.85
N TYR A 207 -10.34 3.82 0.69
CA TYR A 207 -9.49 4.70 -0.10
C TYR A 207 -9.18 6.01 0.64
N ILE A 208 -10.21 6.64 1.23
CA ILE A 208 -10.04 7.85 2.04
C ILE A 208 -9.08 7.58 3.21
N ASN A 209 -9.26 6.50 3.97
CA ASN A 209 -8.38 6.17 5.09
C ASN A 209 -6.92 6.00 4.67
N ASN A 210 -6.66 5.52 3.45
CA ASN A 210 -5.32 5.30 2.95
C ASN A 210 -4.68 6.54 2.29
N ASN A 211 -5.46 7.43 1.67
CA ASN A 211 -4.95 8.45 0.76
C ASN A 211 -5.32 9.90 1.14
N SER A 212 -6.17 10.12 2.17
CA SER A 212 -6.59 11.48 2.55
C SER A 212 -5.51 12.28 3.28
N ARG A 213 -4.45 11.65 3.76
CA ARG A 213 -3.38 12.28 4.54
C ARG A 213 -2.04 12.21 3.82
N THR A 214 -1.26 13.28 3.90
CA THR A 214 0.13 13.32 3.39
C THR A 214 1.00 12.27 4.08
N VAL A 215 0.87 12.13 5.41
CA VAL A 215 1.49 11.02 6.16
C VAL A 215 0.41 9.96 6.39
N ARG A 216 0.57 8.79 5.73
CA ARG A 216 -0.38 7.69 5.83
C ARG A 216 -0.43 7.13 7.24
N LEU A 217 -1.65 6.95 7.76
CA LEU A 217 -1.92 6.25 9.01
C LEU A 217 -2.48 4.84 8.75
N PRO A 218 -2.21 3.86 9.63
CA PRO A 218 -2.88 2.56 9.59
C PRO A 218 -4.40 2.71 9.71
N VAL A 219 -5.16 1.83 9.03
CA VAL A 219 -6.63 1.91 8.99
C VAL A 219 -7.25 1.84 10.39
N TRP A 220 -6.75 0.94 11.25
CA TRP A 220 -7.23 0.82 12.63
C TRP A 220 -7.08 2.11 13.44
N LEU A 221 -6.01 2.89 13.17
CA LEU A 221 -5.80 4.18 13.84
C LEU A 221 -6.75 5.25 13.29
N CYS A 222 -7.02 5.25 11.98
CA CYS A 222 -8.02 6.13 11.37
C CYS A 222 -9.43 5.87 11.96
N GLU A 223 -9.79 4.59 12.13
CA GLU A 223 -11.04 4.19 12.76
C GLU A 223 -11.09 4.65 14.23
N ARG A 224 -10.00 4.46 14.96
CA ARG A 224 -9.88 4.93 16.36
C ARG A 224 -10.05 6.45 16.47
N ILE A 225 -9.39 7.22 15.59
CA ILE A 225 -9.53 8.68 15.53
C ILE A 225 -10.99 9.07 15.23
N ALA A 226 -11.66 8.35 14.34
CA ALA A 226 -13.06 8.60 14.03
C ALA A 226 -13.99 8.27 15.21
N ASP A 227 -13.67 7.22 15.99
CA ASP A 227 -14.42 6.87 17.19
C ASP A 227 -14.27 7.94 18.28
N ILE A 228 -13.03 8.40 18.51
CA ILE A 228 -12.74 9.51 19.43
C ILE A 228 -13.50 10.78 19.01
N ALA A 229 -13.49 11.15 17.73
CA ALA A 229 -14.21 12.31 17.23
C ALA A 229 -15.75 12.17 17.35
N ARG A 230 -16.26 10.92 17.34
CA ARG A 230 -17.70 10.67 17.63
C ARG A 230 -18.01 10.79 19.12
N ALA A 231 -17.14 10.28 19.98
CA ALA A 231 -17.24 10.40 21.41
C ALA A 231 -17.15 11.87 21.87
N ASP A 232 -16.20 12.64 21.33
CA ASP A 232 -16.06 14.08 21.58
C ASP A 232 -17.37 14.81 21.27
N ARG A 233 -18.02 14.51 20.13
CA ARG A 233 -19.31 15.11 19.75
C ARG A 233 -20.47 14.68 20.64
N ALA A 234 -20.44 13.42 21.11
CA ALA A 234 -21.48 12.90 22.01
C ALA A 234 -21.36 13.46 23.45
N LEU A 235 -20.13 13.72 23.88
CA LEU A 235 -19.82 14.27 25.22
C LEU A 235 -19.75 15.80 25.22
N TYR A 236 -19.85 16.44 24.06
CA TYR A 236 -19.84 17.90 23.95
C TYR A 236 -21.04 18.50 24.70
N ASP A 237 -20.73 19.26 25.74
CA ASP A 237 -21.72 20.03 26.45
C ASP A 237 -21.86 21.42 25.82
N GLY A 238 -22.99 21.66 25.16
CA GLY A 238 -23.26 22.92 24.50
C GLY A 238 -23.41 24.10 25.48
N ALA A 239 -23.66 23.83 26.78
CA ALA A 239 -23.80 24.88 27.80
C ALA A 239 -22.45 25.44 28.24
N THR A 240 -21.41 24.59 28.32
CA THR A 240 -20.08 25.01 28.78
C THR A 240 -19.10 25.26 27.62
N CYS A 241 -19.49 24.95 26.37
CA CYS A 241 -18.62 25.02 25.17
C CYS A 241 -17.28 24.30 25.35
N THR A 242 -17.19 23.32 26.24
CA THR A 242 -15.97 22.56 26.51
C THR A 242 -15.90 21.28 25.70
N SER A 243 -14.77 21.03 25.10
CA SER A 243 -14.47 19.72 24.48
C SER A 243 -14.23 18.67 25.57
N ALA A 244 -14.58 17.41 25.30
CA ALA A 244 -14.39 16.34 26.26
C ALA A 244 -12.89 16.14 26.60
N THR A 245 -12.61 15.88 27.88
CA THR A 245 -11.24 15.54 28.33
C THR A 245 -10.84 14.15 27.86
N ASP A 246 -9.51 13.87 27.78
CA ASP A 246 -9.01 12.55 27.42
C ASP A 246 -9.54 11.44 28.36
N GLU A 247 -9.76 11.75 29.64
CA GLU A 247 -10.30 10.83 30.64
C GLU A 247 -11.78 10.50 30.39
N GLN A 248 -12.60 11.49 30.03
CA GLN A 248 -14.02 11.31 29.70
C GLN A 248 -14.19 10.46 28.46
N VAL A 249 -13.38 10.72 27.39
CA VAL A 249 -13.38 9.95 26.16
C VAL A 249 -12.88 8.53 26.40
N ALA A 250 -11.81 8.37 27.20
CA ALA A 250 -11.25 7.07 27.56
C ALA A 250 -12.30 6.22 28.29
N THR A 251 -13.02 6.79 29.24
CA THR A 251 -14.12 6.13 29.98
C THR A 251 -15.27 5.74 29.04
N HIS A 252 -15.68 6.66 28.16
CA HIS A 252 -16.78 6.43 27.20
C HIS A 252 -16.46 5.30 26.20
N LEU A 253 -15.24 5.26 25.68
CA LEU A 253 -14.79 4.26 24.71
C LEU A 253 -14.17 3.01 25.34
N ARG A 254 -14.01 2.95 26.64
CA ARG A 254 -13.32 1.88 27.40
C ARG A 254 -11.89 1.67 26.93
N LEU A 255 -11.16 2.77 26.76
CA LEU A 255 -9.76 2.81 26.34
C LEU A 255 -8.88 3.35 27.46
N SER A 256 -7.56 3.17 27.33
CA SER A 256 -6.62 3.87 28.21
C SER A 256 -6.49 5.35 27.80
N VAL A 257 -6.24 6.22 28.76
CA VAL A 257 -5.99 7.67 28.53
C VAL A 257 -4.77 7.84 27.58
N ALA A 258 -3.76 6.99 27.73
CA ALA A 258 -2.56 7.00 26.87
C ALA A 258 -2.90 6.72 25.39
N GLU A 259 -3.79 5.77 25.11
CA GLU A 259 -4.24 5.48 23.74
C GLU A 259 -5.03 6.66 23.14
N VAL A 260 -5.91 7.29 23.91
CA VAL A 260 -6.66 8.46 23.45
C VAL A 260 -5.72 9.61 23.14
N SER A 261 -4.77 9.93 24.04
CA SER A 261 -3.80 11.00 23.83
C SER A 261 -2.86 10.72 22.64
N ALA A 262 -2.42 9.47 22.44
CA ALA A 262 -1.61 9.06 21.29
C ALA A 262 -2.39 9.21 19.98
N ALA A 263 -3.67 8.80 19.95
CA ALA A 263 -4.53 8.93 18.78
C ALA A 263 -4.81 10.40 18.44
N ARG A 264 -5.04 11.26 19.44
CA ARG A 264 -5.21 12.71 19.23
C ARG A 264 -3.96 13.36 18.68
N ARG A 265 -2.77 13.02 19.18
CA ARG A 265 -1.49 13.48 18.60
C ARG A 265 -1.33 13.05 17.14
N ALA A 266 -1.65 11.79 16.82
CA ALA A 266 -1.62 11.29 15.46
C ALA A 266 -2.69 11.91 14.55
N SER A 267 -3.77 12.45 15.11
CA SER A 267 -4.87 13.07 14.34
C SER A 267 -4.50 14.41 13.72
N VAL A 268 -3.43 15.07 14.18
CA VAL A 268 -2.95 16.35 13.67
C VAL A 268 -2.63 16.21 12.18
N THR A 269 -3.17 17.13 11.38
CA THR A 269 -2.92 17.19 9.94
C THR A 269 -1.73 18.08 9.63
N SER A 270 -0.99 17.75 8.58
CA SER A 270 0.09 18.62 8.07
C SER A 270 -0.48 19.93 7.53
N ILE A 271 0.23 21.02 7.79
CA ILE A 271 -0.10 22.37 7.30
C ILE A 271 0.90 22.71 6.20
N SER A 272 0.44 23.41 5.15
CA SER A 272 1.33 23.87 4.07
C SER A 272 2.33 24.90 4.59
N LEU A 273 3.60 24.73 4.26
CA LEU A 273 4.64 25.73 4.54
C LEU A 273 4.42 27.04 3.76
N GLU A 274 3.73 26.97 2.62
CA GLU A 274 3.34 28.12 1.81
C GLU A 274 2.12 28.89 2.40
N ALA A 275 1.56 28.40 3.50
CA ALA A 275 0.44 29.09 4.14
C ALA A 275 0.87 30.47 4.64
N PRO A 276 0.12 31.54 4.33
CA PRO A 276 0.44 32.90 4.79
C PRO A 276 0.26 33.01 6.30
N THR A 277 1.23 33.61 6.98
CA THR A 277 1.22 33.84 8.44
C THR A 277 0.59 35.18 8.84
N GLY A 278 0.28 36.06 7.88
CA GLY A 278 -0.26 37.40 8.13
C GLY A 278 -1.73 37.40 8.54
N ASN A 279 -2.05 38.21 9.55
CA ASN A 279 -3.42 38.49 9.96
C ASN A 279 -4.14 39.24 8.80
N ARG A 280 -5.27 38.74 8.32
CA ARG A 280 -6.09 39.31 7.22
C ARG A 280 -6.56 40.76 7.43
N ARG A 281 -6.11 41.48 8.47
CA ARG A 281 -6.56 42.83 8.85
C ARG A 281 -5.59 43.96 8.47
N GLY A 282 -4.48 43.71 7.77
CA GLY A 282 -3.56 44.78 7.35
C GLY A 282 -3.60 44.98 5.84
N VAL A 283 -4.28 46.06 5.41
CA VAL A 283 -4.18 46.57 4.05
C VAL A 283 -2.73 47.08 3.84
N GLY A 284 -2.00 46.53 2.89
CA GLY A 284 -0.92 47.30 2.23
C GLY A 284 0.51 46.79 2.30
N ASP A 285 0.84 45.60 2.80
CA ASP A 285 2.22 45.12 2.68
C ASP A 285 2.32 43.88 1.77
N ALA A 286 3.02 44.07 0.63
CA ALA A 286 3.12 43.11 -0.45
C ALA A 286 4.05 41.91 -0.16
N THR A 287 4.59 41.81 1.06
CA THR A 287 5.42 40.70 1.52
C THR A 287 4.63 39.81 2.50
N THR A 288 3.76 38.95 1.94
CA THR A 288 3.06 37.95 2.72
C THR A 288 4.09 36.91 3.16
N ARG A 289 4.56 36.96 4.41
CA ARG A 289 5.44 35.93 4.98
C ARG A 289 4.70 34.61 5.01
N THR A 290 5.39 33.56 4.61
CA THR A 290 4.90 32.20 4.66
C THR A 290 5.30 31.52 5.98
N LEU A 291 4.69 30.38 6.31
CA LEU A 291 5.12 29.55 7.44
C LEU A 291 6.57 29.06 7.25
N ALA A 292 7.00 28.86 6.00
CA ALA A 292 8.38 28.48 5.67
C ALA A 292 9.41 29.50 6.18
N ASP A 293 9.08 30.80 6.11
CA ASP A 293 9.96 31.88 6.58
C ASP A 293 10.16 31.91 8.10
N LEU A 294 9.27 31.25 8.85
CA LEU A 294 9.31 31.19 10.32
C LEU A 294 9.98 29.93 10.86
N VAL A 295 10.12 28.90 10.02
CA VAL A 295 10.75 27.65 10.45
C VAL A 295 12.26 27.82 10.49
N PRO A 296 12.91 27.72 11.67
CA PRO A 296 14.35 27.82 11.78
C PRO A 296 15.01 26.65 11.05
N THR A 297 16.09 26.91 10.35
CA THR A 297 16.91 25.84 9.79
C THR A 297 17.68 25.13 10.89
N SER A 298 17.80 23.81 10.81
CA SER A 298 18.66 23.03 11.67
C SER A 298 20.13 22.96 11.18
N ALA A 299 20.42 23.66 10.10
CA ALA A 299 21.79 23.71 9.58
C ALA A 299 22.73 24.35 10.60
N THR A 300 23.91 23.77 10.74
CA THR A 300 24.96 24.29 11.61
C THR A 300 25.32 25.72 11.21
N HIS A 301 25.37 26.63 12.19
CA HIS A 301 25.74 28.04 11.92
C HIS A 301 27.11 28.11 11.22
N PRO A 302 27.31 29.01 10.25
CA PRO A 302 28.58 29.12 9.53
C PRO A 302 29.79 29.28 10.45
N ASP A 303 29.65 30.05 11.55
CA ASP A 303 30.70 30.23 12.54
C ASP A 303 31.10 28.90 13.21
N ALA A 304 30.13 28.05 13.54
CA ALA A 304 30.39 26.74 14.12
C ALA A 304 31.15 25.83 13.15
N LEU A 305 30.84 25.87 11.85
CA LEU A 305 31.62 25.16 10.81
C LEU A 305 33.05 25.61 10.72
N ILE A 306 33.29 26.95 10.82
CA ILE A 306 34.63 27.52 10.83
C ILE A 306 35.39 27.10 12.09
N ASP A 307 34.72 27.12 13.25
CA ASP A 307 35.34 26.73 14.51
C ASP A 307 35.67 25.24 14.53
N GLU A 308 34.81 24.38 14.01
CA GLU A 308 35.04 22.96 13.79
C GLU A 308 36.24 22.70 12.87
N ALA A 309 36.29 23.39 11.71
CA ALA A 309 37.41 23.28 10.79
C ALA A 309 38.75 23.77 11.44
N ARG A 310 38.70 24.84 12.21
CA ARG A 310 39.87 25.32 12.99
C ARG A 310 40.31 24.32 14.06
N ALA A 311 39.33 23.73 14.75
CA ALA A 311 39.60 22.68 15.76
C ALA A 311 40.28 21.46 15.12
N HIS A 312 39.75 20.99 14.01
CA HIS A 312 40.35 19.90 13.24
C HIS A 312 41.78 20.22 12.77
N ALA A 313 41.99 21.42 12.19
CA ALA A 313 43.32 21.83 11.76
C ALA A 313 44.35 21.88 12.90
N ARG A 314 43.93 22.35 14.10
CA ARG A 314 44.80 22.39 15.29
C ARG A 314 45.09 21.00 15.81
N VAL A 315 44.09 20.11 15.87
CA VAL A 315 44.32 18.70 16.26
C VAL A 315 45.30 18.05 15.30
N ALA A 316 45.11 18.25 13.98
CA ALA A 316 46.01 17.69 12.96
C ALA A 316 47.43 18.20 13.11
N SER A 317 47.63 19.51 13.38
CA SER A 317 48.97 20.12 13.63
C SER A 317 49.60 19.60 14.90
N ALA A 318 48.84 19.47 16.01
CA ALA A 318 49.33 18.93 17.27
C ALA A 318 49.77 17.47 17.13
N VAL A 319 48.96 16.64 16.39
CA VAL A 319 49.34 15.25 16.11
C VAL A 319 50.56 15.16 15.22
N ALA A 320 50.75 16.08 14.25
CA ALA A 320 51.91 16.11 13.38
C ALA A 320 53.23 16.47 14.15
N ALA A 321 53.11 17.19 15.28
CA ALA A 321 54.24 17.50 16.17
C ALA A 321 54.71 16.33 17.04
N LEU A 322 53.96 15.22 17.09
CA LEU A 322 54.38 14.02 17.81
C LEU A 322 55.44 13.21 17.05
N SER A 323 56.08 12.27 17.73
CA SER A 323 56.95 11.32 17.04
C SER A 323 56.17 10.54 15.98
N PRO A 324 56.77 10.11 14.85
CA PRO A 324 56.04 9.40 13.79
C PRO A 324 55.29 8.16 14.28
N ARG A 325 55.86 7.46 15.26
CA ARG A 325 55.23 6.27 15.89
C ARG A 325 54.04 6.63 16.77
N ASP A 326 54.17 7.68 17.60
CA ASP A 326 53.09 8.15 18.47
C ASP A 326 51.92 8.71 17.63
N ALA A 327 52.24 9.48 16.58
CA ALA A 327 51.25 10.04 15.64
C ALA A 327 50.48 8.94 14.92
N LEU A 328 51.13 7.86 14.49
CA LEU A 328 50.46 6.73 13.82
C LEU A 328 49.48 6.04 14.78
N VAL A 329 49.90 5.77 16.04
CA VAL A 329 49.03 5.14 17.04
C VAL A 329 47.78 6.01 17.31
N VAL A 330 47.97 7.33 17.47
CA VAL A 330 46.87 8.27 17.71
C VAL A 330 45.93 8.33 16.51
N ARG A 331 46.47 8.51 15.29
CA ARG A 331 45.65 8.54 14.06
C ARG A 331 44.82 7.28 13.89
N ALA A 332 45.43 6.11 14.03
CA ALA A 332 44.74 4.83 13.87
C ALA A 332 43.70 4.57 14.99
N SER A 333 43.97 5.00 16.23
CA SER A 333 43.06 4.80 17.37
C SER A 333 41.82 5.70 17.32
N PHE A 334 41.95 6.92 16.80
CA PHE A 334 40.89 7.93 16.77
C PHE A 334 40.36 8.24 15.34
N ASN A 335 40.81 7.49 14.36
CA ASN A 335 40.48 7.69 12.95
C ASN A 335 40.71 9.14 12.49
N LEU A 336 41.85 9.71 12.82
CA LEU A 336 42.24 11.07 12.43
C LEU A 336 42.90 11.07 11.04
N GLY A 337 42.17 10.70 10.00
CA GLY A 337 42.62 10.63 8.60
C GLY A 337 41.46 10.74 7.64
N ASP A 338 41.77 10.89 6.34
CA ASP A 338 40.77 11.03 5.25
C ASP A 338 40.06 9.73 4.86
N CYS A 339 40.16 8.69 5.66
CA CYS A 339 39.54 7.40 5.39
C CYS A 339 38.25 7.20 6.21
N ASP A 340 37.16 6.80 5.54
CA ASP A 340 35.88 6.41 6.16
C ASP A 340 35.95 5.12 6.99
N ASP A 341 37.14 4.65 7.34
CA ASP A 341 37.35 3.43 8.10
C ASP A 341 37.05 3.65 9.59
N ALA A 342 36.42 2.67 10.22
CA ALA A 342 36.17 2.69 11.65
C ALA A 342 37.47 2.72 12.46
N PRO A 343 37.46 3.31 13.70
CA PRO A 343 38.64 3.34 14.56
C PRO A 343 39.21 1.93 14.79
N ARG A 344 40.51 1.78 14.59
CA ARG A 344 41.18 0.46 14.72
C ARG A 344 41.35 0.05 16.15
N THR A 345 41.20 -1.24 16.43
CA THR A 345 41.43 -1.79 17.77
C THR A 345 42.93 -1.75 18.12
N LEU A 346 43.25 -1.58 19.42
CA LEU A 346 44.63 -1.57 19.89
C LEU A 346 45.39 -2.85 19.54
N THR A 347 44.69 -3.97 19.40
CA THR A 347 45.26 -5.26 18.96
C THR A 347 45.70 -5.24 17.51
N ALA A 348 44.84 -4.66 16.62
CA ALA A 348 45.17 -4.52 15.22
C ALA A 348 46.37 -3.57 15.00
N ILE A 349 46.36 -2.41 15.70
CA ILE A 349 47.48 -1.46 15.68
C ILE A 349 48.76 -2.12 16.18
N GLY A 350 48.67 -2.98 17.20
CA GLY A 350 49.79 -3.73 17.75
C GLY A 350 50.38 -4.72 16.73
N ALA A 351 49.51 -5.39 15.97
CA ALA A 351 49.94 -6.31 14.91
C ALA A 351 50.73 -5.57 13.81
N ASP A 352 50.22 -4.41 13.37
CA ASP A 352 50.87 -3.57 12.34
C ASP A 352 52.26 -3.02 12.80
N LEU A 353 52.41 -2.73 14.08
CA LEU A 353 53.63 -2.19 14.66
C LEU A 353 54.59 -3.25 15.25
N GLY A 354 54.21 -4.53 15.23
CA GLY A 354 54.98 -5.61 15.80
C GLY A 354 55.14 -5.54 17.31
N VAL A 355 54.13 -5.01 18.05
CA VAL A 355 54.15 -4.85 19.52
C VAL A 355 52.88 -5.38 20.17
N CYS A 356 52.98 -5.74 21.46
CA CYS A 356 51.82 -6.22 22.20
C CYS A 356 50.78 -5.08 22.44
N ARG A 357 49.52 -5.46 22.60
CA ARG A 357 48.39 -4.52 22.87
C ARG A 357 48.66 -3.56 24.01
N GLU A 358 49.29 -4.04 25.08
CA GLU A 358 49.58 -3.23 26.29
C GLU A 358 50.61 -2.13 25.95
N ARG A 359 51.58 -2.43 25.13
CA ARG A 359 52.57 -1.45 24.67
C ARG A 359 51.93 -0.35 23.81
N VAL A 360 50.98 -0.70 22.95
CA VAL A 360 50.20 0.31 22.17
C VAL A 360 49.41 1.19 23.12
N ARG A 361 48.76 0.63 24.16
CA ARG A 361 48.02 1.38 25.18
C ARG A 361 48.91 2.38 25.93
N GLN A 362 50.13 1.95 26.30
CA GLN A 362 51.12 2.82 26.96
C GLN A 362 51.54 4.00 26.05
N VAL A 363 51.84 3.69 24.77
CA VAL A 363 52.22 4.70 23.78
C VAL A 363 51.06 5.68 23.58
N GLN A 364 49.86 5.21 23.44
CA GLN A 364 48.65 6.04 23.30
C GLN A 364 48.46 6.97 24.50
N ALA A 365 48.57 6.42 25.75
CA ALA A 365 48.43 7.21 26.97
C ALA A 365 49.51 8.29 27.09
N LEU A 366 50.74 8.00 26.67
CA LEU A 366 51.86 8.94 26.71
C LEU A 366 51.68 10.02 25.63
N ALA A 367 51.23 9.66 24.42
CA ALA A 367 50.93 10.58 23.35
C ALA A 367 49.83 11.56 23.76
N LEU A 368 48.72 11.06 24.32
CA LEU A 368 47.62 11.89 24.82
C LEU A 368 48.06 12.85 25.93
N ARG A 369 48.96 12.43 26.83
CA ARG A 369 49.54 13.35 27.85
C ARG A 369 50.34 14.48 27.20
N ARG A 370 51.08 14.20 26.14
CA ARG A 370 51.83 15.23 25.36
C ARG A 370 50.92 16.17 24.58
N LEU A 371 49.80 15.68 24.08
CA LEU A 371 48.81 16.50 23.35
C LEU A 371 48.00 17.41 24.28
N ARG A 372 47.76 17.00 25.55
CA ARG A 372 46.92 17.74 26.49
C ARG A 372 47.26 19.23 26.62
N PRO A 373 48.51 19.65 26.82
CA PRO A 373 48.84 21.08 26.95
C PRO A 373 48.60 21.86 25.63
N ALA A 374 48.83 21.25 24.47
CA ALA A 374 48.58 21.88 23.18
C ALA A 374 47.10 22.06 22.84
N LEU A 375 46.25 21.20 23.42
CA LEU A 375 44.79 21.18 23.22
C LEU A 375 43.99 21.77 24.39
N SER A 376 44.63 22.09 25.54
CA SER A 376 43.96 22.63 26.74
C SER A 376 43.35 24.02 26.53
N ALA A 377 43.73 24.75 25.48
CA ALA A 377 43.13 26.04 25.10
C ALA A 377 41.70 25.88 24.50
N PHE A 378 41.17 24.66 24.38
CA PHE A 378 39.84 24.34 23.85
C PHE A 378 38.88 23.74 24.89
N ALA A 379 39.30 23.53 26.10
CA ALA A 379 38.46 23.16 27.22
C ALA A 379 38.02 24.42 28.04
#